data_e8438ec90fdbfc0acc7add63b164d8ee
#
_entry.id   e8438ec90fdbfc0acc7add63b164d8ee
#
_cell.length_a   1.000
_cell.length_b   1.000
_cell.length_c   1.000
_cell.angle_alpha   90.00
_cell.angle_beta   90.00
_cell.angle_gamma   90.00
#
_symmetry.space_group_name_H-M   'P 1'
#
loop_
_entity.id
_entity.type
_entity.pdbx_description
1 polymer ?
#
loop_
_entity_poly.entity_id
_entity_poly.type
_entity_poly.pdbx_seq_one_letter_code
_entity_poly.pdbx_strand_id
1 'polypeptide(L)'
;MALAFRRGHRRGLGWGIRSQEKDYYHDLLTRLGLGLQNRMTSKVGLLSGGQRQALTLLMATLQKPKLLLLDEHTAALDPQTAKKVLDLTREMVEEQKLTALMVTHNMRDAIQIGNRLIMMNDGQIIYDVAGEEKQNLTVEDLLEKFAQASGGAFANDRMLLSK
;
A
#
# COMPACT_ATOMS: atom_id res chain seq x y z
N MET A 1 -18.99 -1.85 11.37
CA MET A 1 -18.63 -1.00 12.53
C MET A 1 -17.26 -0.34 12.44
N ALA A 2 -16.19 -1.06 12.10
CA ALA A 2 -14.83 -0.48 12.02
C ALA A 2 -14.70 0.77 11.14
N LEU A 3 -15.25 0.75 9.94
CA LEU A 3 -15.26 1.89 9.02
C LEU A 3 -15.95 3.14 9.60
N ALA A 4 -17.06 2.94 10.31
CA ALA A 4 -17.81 4.04 10.90
C ALA A 4 -17.05 4.72 12.06
N PHE A 5 -16.31 3.96 12.86
CA PHE A 5 -15.46 4.52 13.92
C PHE A 5 -14.30 5.34 13.36
N ARG A 6 -13.70 4.91 12.24
CA ARG A 6 -12.59 5.63 11.59
C ARG A 6 -13.02 6.94 10.96
N ARG A 7 -14.29 7.10 10.59
CA ARG A 7 -14.82 8.35 10.03
C ARG A 7 -14.93 9.50 11.07
N GLY A 8 -14.61 9.25 12.35
CA GLY A 8 -14.57 10.27 13.39
C GLY A 8 -15.94 10.81 13.83
N HIS A 9 -17.04 10.22 13.39
CA HIS A 9 -18.35 10.59 13.89
C HIS A 9 -18.52 10.15 15.35
N ARG A 10 -18.62 11.12 16.27
CA ARG A 10 -19.08 10.87 17.63
C ARG A 10 -20.53 10.36 17.54
N ARG A 11 -20.72 9.10 17.82
CA ARG A 11 -22.04 8.49 17.92
C ARG A 11 -22.57 8.75 19.33
N GLY A 12 -23.72 9.40 19.44
CA GLY A 12 -24.50 9.39 20.66
C GLY A 12 -24.96 7.95 21.00
N LEU A 13 -25.77 7.77 21.99
CA LEU A 13 -26.32 6.48 22.51
C LEU A 13 -27.13 5.66 21.48
N GLY A 14 -27.14 6.04 20.17
CA GLY A 14 -27.82 5.32 19.11
C GLY A 14 -27.08 4.05 18.71
N TRP A 15 -27.73 2.91 18.78
CA TRP A 15 -27.22 1.60 18.38
C TRP A 15 -27.30 1.43 16.87
N GLY A 16 -26.16 1.03 16.25
CA GLY A 16 -26.12 0.56 14.87
C GLY A 16 -25.62 1.55 13.84
N ILE A 17 -25.52 1.10 12.58
CA ILE A 17 -25.18 1.88 11.40
C ILE A 17 -26.47 2.33 10.75
N ARG A 18 -26.65 3.63 10.46
CA ARG A 18 -27.80 4.16 9.75
C ARG A 18 -27.82 3.64 8.31
N SER A 19 -29.00 3.53 7.69
CA SER A 19 -29.14 3.04 6.32
C SER A 19 -28.24 3.81 5.35
N GLN A 20 -28.28 5.13 5.37
CA GLN A 20 -27.43 5.99 4.52
C GLN A 20 -25.92 5.76 4.71
N GLU A 21 -25.47 5.45 5.94
CA GLU A 21 -24.07 5.10 6.19
C GLU A 21 -23.73 3.72 5.62
N LYS A 22 -24.68 2.79 5.66
CA LYS A 22 -24.51 1.46 5.08
C LYS A 22 -24.33 1.52 3.56
N ASP A 23 -25.16 2.32 2.89
CA ASP A 23 -25.09 2.53 1.45
C ASP A 23 -23.75 3.18 1.07
N TYR A 24 -23.34 4.21 1.81
CA TYR A 24 -22.04 4.86 1.63
C TYR A 24 -20.85 3.87 1.75
N TYR A 25 -20.85 3.03 2.78
CA TYR A 25 -19.79 2.04 2.95
C TYR A 25 -19.85 0.92 1.92
N HIS A 26 -21.04 0.55 1.48
CA HIS A 26 -21.24 -0.40 0.40
C HIS A 26 -20.57 0.10 -0.88
N ASP A 27 -20.80 1.36 -1.25
CA ASP A 27 -20.20 1.96 -2.46
C ASP A 27 -18.68 2.04 -2.36
N LEU A 28 -18.15 2.47 -1.21
CA LEU A 28 -16.71 2.48 -0.97
C LEU A 28 -16.07 1.09 -1.12
N LEU A 29 -16.71 0.06 -0.57
CA LEU A 29 -16.22 -1.31 -0.65
C LEU A 29 -16.36 -1.89 -2.06
N THR A 30 -17.38 -1.47 -2.81
CA THR A 30 -17.57 -1.86 -4.21
C THR A 30 -16.42 -1.36 -5.09
N ARG A 31 -15.96 -0.14 -4.87
CA ARG A 31 -14.80 0.44 -5.59
C ARG A 31 -13.52 -0.37 -5.42
N LEU A 32 -13.35 -1.07 -4.30
CA LEU A 32 -12.16 -1.91 -4.10
C LEU A 32 -12.11 -3.14 -5.04
N GLY A 33 -13.22 -3.52 -5.69
CA GLY A 33 -13.25 -4.61 -6.65
C GLY A 33 -12.93 -6.01 -6.09
N LEU A 34 -13.02 -6.18 -4.75
CA LEU A 34 -12.64 -7.41 -4.03
C LEU A 34 -13.83 -8.16 -3.41
N GLY A 35 -15.06 -7.80 -3.77
CA GLY A 35 -16.28 -8.45 -3.26
C GLY A 35 -16.58 -8.13 -1.78
N LEU A 36 -15.92 -7.15 -1.19
CA LEU A 36 -16.09 -6.77 0.21
C LEU A 36 -17.47 -6.18 0.51
N GLN A 37 -18.13 -5.57 -0.45
CA GLN A 37 -19.50 -5.05 -0.32
C GLN A 37 -20.51 -6.14 0.07
N ASN A 38 -20.28 -7.38 -0.37
CA ASN A 38 -21.11 -8.53 -0.06
C ASN A 38 -20.77 -9.17 1.32
N ARG A 39 -19.74 -8.66 1.99
CA ARG A 39 -19.20 -9.20 3.24
C ARG A 39 -19.22 -8.19 4.40
N MET A 40 -20.06 -7.17 4.33
CA MET A 40 -20.09 -6.07 5.32
C MET A 40 -20.40 -6.54 6.75
N THR A 41 -21.08 -7.66 6.92
CA THR A 41 -21.41 -8.27 8.21
C THR A 41 -20.45 -9.37 8.64
N SER A 42 -19.52 -9.77 7.76
CA SER A 42 -18.55 -10.83 8.05
C SER A 42 -17.51 -10.37 9.09
N LYS A 43 -17.01 -11.32 9.86
CA LYS A 43 -15.86 -11.07 10.74
C LYS A 43 -14.60 -10.85 9.88
N VAL A 44 -13.77 -9.87 10.24
CA VAL A 44 -12.53 -9.53 9.51
C VAL A 44 -11.58 -10.73 9.38
N GLY A 45 -11.54 -11.62 10.39
CA GLY A 45 -10.74 -12.84 10.35
C GLY A 45 -11.10 -13.83 9.23
N LEU A 46 -12.32 -13.72 8.65
CA LEU A 46 -12.77 -14.56 7.52
C LEU A 46 -12.43 -13.97 6.14
N LEU A 47 -11.81 -12.80 6.10
CA LEU A 47 -11.37 -12.14 4.88
C LEU A 47 -10.02 -12.72 4.43
N SER A 48 -9.79 -12.77 3.11
CA SER A 48 -8.46 -13.08 2.57
C SER A 48 -7.42 -12.03 2.95
N GLY A 49 -6.13 -12.33 2.79
CA GLY A 49 -5.04 -11.39 3.04
C GLY A 49 -5.24 -10.08 2.28
N GLY A 50 -5.45 -10.14 0.97
CA GLY A 50 -5.68 -8.96 0.12
C GLY A 50 -6.95 -8.19 0.48
N GLN A 51 -8.04 -8.88 0.83
CA GLN A 51 -9.26 -8.23 1.31
C GLN A 51 -9.02 -7.44 2.61
N ARG A 52 -8.23 -8.01 3.54
CA ARG A 52 -7.85 -7.30 4.78
C ARG A 52 -6.97 -6.09 4.49
N GLN A 53 -5.99 -6.22 3.61
CA GLN A 53 -5.10 -5.12 3.24
C GLN A 53 -5.86 -3.97 2.56
N ALA A 54 -6.69 -4.27 1.58
CA ALA A 54 -7.52 -3.26 0.92
C ALA A 54 -8.49 -2.57 1.90
N LEU A 55 -9.09 -3.33 2.82
CA LEU A 55 -9.93 -2.75 3.86
C LEU A 55 -9.13 -1.84 4.81
N THR A 56 -7.92 -2.24 5.20
CA THR A 56 -7.03 -1.45 6.04
C THR A 56 -6.62 -0.16 5.35
N LEU A 57 -6.25 -0.22 4.07
CA LEU A 57 -5.93 0.93 3.24
C LEU A 57 -7.11 1.91 3.17
N LEU A 58 -8.31 1.40 2.85
CA LEU A 58 -9.53 2.22 2.85
C LEU A 58 -9.74 2.90 4.20
N MET A 59 -9.60 2.16 5.31
CA MET A 59 -9.75 2.71 6.66
C MET A 59 -8.72 3.79 6.98
N ALA A 60 -7.48 3.65 6.52
CA ALA A 60 -6.41 4.62 6.73
C ALA A 60 -6.64 5.92 5.93
N THR A 61 -7.32 5.83 4.79
CA THR A 61 -7.54 6.97 3.89
C THR A 61 -8.89 7.66 4.04
N LEU A 62 -9.83 7.09 4.82
CA LEU A 62 -11.18 7.65 5.02
C LEU A 62 -11.19 9.11 5.52
N GLN A 63 -10.21 9.52 6.28
CA GLN A 63 -10.08 10.87 6.85
C GLN A 63 -8.96 11.69 6.20
N LYS A 64 -8.55 11.35 4.99
CA LYS A 64 -7.48 12.03 4.27
C LYS A 64 -6.30 12.39 5.19
N PRO A 65 -5.43 11.44 5.53
CA PRO A 65 -4.31 11.68 6.43
C PRO A 65 -3.32 12.67 5.79
N LYS A 66 -2.57 13.42 6.62
CA LYS A 66 -1.49 14.27 6.14
C LYS A 66 -0.31 13.47 5.58
N LEU A 67 -0.09 12.28 6.11
CA LEU A 67 0.94 11.34 5.69
C LEU A 67 0.40 9.92 5.81
N LEU A 68 0.49 9.15 4.73
CA LEU A 68 0.18 7.73 4.69
C LEU A 68 1.48 6.93 4.73
N LEU A 69 1.66 6.10 5.76
CA LEU A 69 2.80 5.20 5.88
C LEU A 69 2.37 3.79 5.52
N LEU A 70 3.07 3.17 4.58
CA LEU A 70 2.82 1.83 4.06
C LEU A 70 4.11 1.01 4.23
N ASP A 71 4.08 0.05 5.14
CA ASP A 71 5.21 -0.82 5.43
C ASP A 71 4.94 -2.22 4.90
N GLU A 72 5.62 -2.59 3.81
CA GLU A 72 5.54 -3.90 3.14
C GLU A 72 4.11 -4.46 3.00
N HIS A 73 3.14 -3.58 2.75
CA HIS A 73 1.71 -3.89 2.84
C HIS A 73 1.20 -4.93 1.81
N THR A 74 2.06 -5.38 0.89
CA THR A 74 1.75 -6.41 -0.12
C THR A 74 2.61 -7.66 -0.02
N ALA A 75 3.61 -7.69 0.87
CA ALA A 75 4.61 -8.76 0.93
C ALA A 75 4.03 -10.17 1.20
N ALA A 76 2.93 -10.25 1.95
CA ALA A 76 2.29 -11.54 2.29
C ALA A 76 1.15 -11.94 1.34
N LEU A 77 1.05 -11.30 0.17
CA LEU A 77 -0.01 -11.54 -0.80
C LEU A 77 0.52 -12.31 -2.01
N ASP A 78 -0.36 -13.08 -2.65
CA ASP A 78 -0.05 -13.64 -3.96
C ASP A 78 0.12 -12.52 -5.01
N PRO A 79 0.87 -12.77 -6.11
CA PRO A 79 1.23 -11.72 -7.06
C PRO A 79 0.04 -10.99 -7.69
N GLN A 80 -1.06 -11.70 -7.99
CA GLN A 80 -2.26 -11.08 -8.55
C GLN A 80 -2.94 -10.15 -7.56
N THR A 81 -3.06 -10.59 -6.32
CA THR A 81 -3.68 -9.81 -5.24
C THR A 81 -2.79 -8.63 -4.85
N ALA A 82 -1.46 -8.83 -4.77
CA ALA A 82 -0.50 -7.77 -4.51
C ALA A 82 -0.63 -6.65 -5.55
N LYS A 83 -0.66 -6.98 -6.84
CA LYS A 83 -0.85 -6.01 -7.91
C LYS A 83 -2.15 -5.22 -7.73
N LYS A 84 -3.28 -5.87 -7.45
CA LYS A 84 -4.55 -5.17 -7.22
C LYS A 84 -4.48 -4.20 -6.04
N VAL A 85 -3.85 -4.61 -4.94
CA VAL A 85 -3.69 -3.75 -3.76
C VAL A 85 -2.78 -2.56 -4.06
N LEU A 86 -1.71 -2.75 -4.84
CA LEU A 86 -0.82 -1.67 -5.28
C LEU A 86 -1.54 -0.69 -6.21
N ASP A 87 -2.32 -1.19 -7.17
CA ASP A 87 -3.10 -0.34 -8.09
C ASP A 87 -4.12 0.49 -7.31
N LEU A 88 -4.84 -0.11 -6.36
CA LEU A 88 -5.73 0.59 -5.43
C LEU A 88 -5.01 1.64 -4.58
N THR A 89 -3.81 1.31 -4.09
CA THR A 89 -2.99 2.25 -3.30
C THR A 89 -2.66 3.48 -4.13
N ARG A 90 -2.21 3.29 -5.38
CA ARG A 90 -1.90 4.37 -6.30
C ARG A 90 -3.12 5.25 -6.56
N GLU A 91 -4.24 4.62 -6.94
CA GLU A 91 -5.51 5.32 -7.20
C GLU A 91 -5.93 6.19 -6.01
N MET A 92 -5.93 5.64 -4.80
CA MET A 92 -6.34 6.38 -3.60
C MET A 92 -5.38 7.52 -3.24
N VAL A 93 -4.07 7.32 -3.42
CA VAL A 93 -3.06 8.37 -3.19
C VAL A 93 -3.23 9.51 -4.19
N GLU A 94 -3.43 9.21 -5.47
CA GLU A 94 -3.59 10.20 -6.54
C GLU A 94 -4.91 10.97 -6.41
N GLU A 95 -6.04 10.27 -6.26
CA GLU A 95 -7.37 10.90 -6.13
C GLU A 95 -7.46 11.85 -4.94
N GLN A 96 -6.91 11.43 -3.80
CA GLN A 96 -6.97 12.22 -2.58
C GLN A 96 -5.79 13.17 -2.43
N LYS A 97 -4.82 13.14 -3.36
CA LYS A 97 -3.56 13.92 -3.32
C LYS A 97 -2.86 13.75 -1.98
N LEU A 98 -2.64 12.50 -1.58
CA LEU A 98 -1.98 12.17 -0.31
C LEU A 98 -0.46 12.26 -0.45
N THR A 99 0.20 12.68 0.61
CA THR A 99 1.62 12.40 0.80
C THR A 99 1.74 10.97 1.33
N ALA A 100 2.45 10.10 0.61
CA ALA A 100 2.63 8.71 1.01
C ALA A 100 4.12 8.35 1.05
N LEU A 101 4.50 7.56 2.06
CA LEU A 101 5.79 6.91 2.16
C LEU A 101 5.56 5.40 2.18
N MET A 102 6.07 4.71 1.17
CA MET A 102 5.96 3.26 1.05
C MET A 102 7.33 2.61 1.24
N VAL A 103 7.42 1.64 2.14
CA VAL A 103 8.57 0.76 2.30
C VAL A 103 8.27 -0.55 1.60
N THR A 104 9.19 -1.01 0.77
CA THR A 104 9.11 -2.30 0.06
C THR A 104 10.50 -2.84 -0.20
N HIS A 105 10.63 -4.16 -0.20
CA HIS A 105 11.84 -4.85 -0.66
C HIS A 105 11.74 -5.26 -2.14
N ASN A 106 10.59 -5.04 -2.78
CA ASN A 106 10.39 -5.33 -4.20
C ASN A 106 10.85 -4.14 -5.04
N MET A 107 11.97 -4.29 -5.73
CA MET A 107 12.57 -3.23 -6.55
C MET A 107 11.67 -2.80 -7.72
N ARG A 108 10.90 -3.73 -8.31
CA ARG A 108 9.95 -3.39 -9.40
C ARG A 108 8.86 -2.46 -8.90
N ASP A 109 8.29 -2.77 -7.73
CA ASP A 109 7.26 -1.93 -7.12
C ASP A 109 7.82 -0.56 -6.73
N ALA A 110 9.05 -0.51 -6.18
CA ALA A 110 9.73 0.73 -5.85
C ALA A 110 9.96 1.64 -7.06
N ILE A 111 10.31 1.06 -8.23
CA ILE A 111 10.47 1.80 -9.48
C ILE A 111 9.13 2.31 -10.00
N GLN A 112 8.09 1.47 -9.98
CA GLN A 112 6.81 1.76 -10.62
C GLN A 112 5.92 2.71 -9.81
N ILE A 113 6.09 2.75 -8.47
CA ILE A 113 5.19 3.49 -7.57
C ILE A 113 5.88 4.72 -7.02
N GLY A 114 5.11 5.80 -6.89
CA GLY A 114 5.59 7.07 -6.39
C GLY A 114 6.47 7.87 -7.37
N ASN A 115 6.79 9.08 -7.00
CA ASN A 115 7.55 10.04 -7.79
C ASN A 115 9.01 10.22 -7.33
N ARG A 116 9.38 9.61 -6.21
CA ARG A 116 10.74 9.61 -5.64
C ARG A 116 11.04 8.22 -5.09
N LEU A 117 12.26 7.75 -5.28
CA LEU A 117 12.77 6.50 -4.74
C LEU A 117 13.98 6.78 -3.86
N ILE A 118 13.96 6.22 -2.66
CA ILE A 118 15.05 6.30 -1.70
C ILE A 118 15.48 4.88 -1.40
N MET A 119 16.76 4.56 -1.59
CA MET A 119 17.32 3.27 -1.20
C MET A 119 18.14 3.45 0.08
N MET A 120 17.94 2.54 1.01
CA MET A 120 18.62 2.56 2.30
C MET A 120 19.43 1.28 2.51
N ASN A 121 20.59 1.42 3.12
CA ASN A 121 21.42 0.32 3.60
C ASN A 121 22.09 0.73 4.92
N ASP A 122 22.08 -0.16 5.93
CA ASP A 122 22.68 0.06 7.25
C ASP A 122 22.30 1.41 7.89
N GLY A 123 21.01 1.79 7.76
CA GLY A 123 20.48 3.03 8.33
C GLY A 123 20.86 4.31 7.58
N GLN A 124 21.54 4.20 6.44
CA GLN A 124 21.96 5.32 5.60
C GLN A 124 21.21 5.33 4.27
N ILE A 125 20.98 6.53 3.73
CA ILE A 125 20.47 6.69 2.36
C ILE A 125 21.67 6.52 1.43
N ILE A 126 21.60 5.50 0.57
CA ILE A 126 22.64 5.19 -0.42
C ILE A 126 22.31 5.63 -1.83
N TYR A 127 21.01 5.84 -2.11
CA TYR A 127 20.54 6.36 -3.39
C TYR A 127 19.24 7.12 -3.19
N ASP A 128 19.09 8.24 -3.88
CA ASP A 128 17.90 9.10 -3.82
C ASP A 128 17.66 9.71 -5.20
N VAL A 129 16.51 9.42 -5.79
CA VAL A 129 16.21 9.78 -7.18
C VAL A 129 14.73 10.13 -7.33
N ALA A 130 14.42 11.09 -8.20
CA ALA A 130 13.06 11.55 -8.46
C ALA A 130 12.88 11.96 -9.93
N GLY A 131 11.61 12.18 -10.33
CA GLY A 131 11.24 12.72 -11.64
C GLY A 131 11.63 11.79 -12.79
N GLU A 132 12.15 12.38 -13.89
CA GLU A 132 12.46 11.66 -15.12
C GLU A 132 13.55 10.60 -14.94
N GLU A 133 14.54 10.87 -14.10
CA GLU A 133 15.61 9.91 -13.79
C GLU A 133 15.02 8.65 -13.17
N LYS A 134 14.07 8.80 -12.21
CA LYS A 134 13.38 7.65 -11.62
C LYS A 134 12.58 6.84 -12.64
N GLN A 135 11.92 7.50 -13.58
CA GLN A 135 11.08 6.83 -14.58
C GLN A 135 11.88 5.93 -15.55
N ASN A 136 13.17 6.25 -15.75
CA ASN A 136 14.06 5.51 -16.62
C ASN A 136 14.85 4.40 -15.91
N LEU A 137 14.68 4.23 -14.59
CA LEU A 137 15.38 3.22 -13.81
C LEU A 137 14.95 1.81 -14.18
N THR A 138 15.93 0.92 -14.20
CA THR A 138 15.74 -0.53 -14.28
C THR A 138 16.03 -1.20 -12.93
N VAL A 139 15.66 -2.45 -12.79
CA VAL A 139 16.00 -3.25 -11.60
C VAL A 139 17.52 -3.45 -11.53
N GLU A 140 18.15 -3.62 -12.69
CA GLU A 140 19.60 -3.78 -12.84
C GLU A 140 20.35 -2.56 -12.30
N ASP A 141 19.89 -1.35 -12.62
CA ASP A 141 20.48 -0.10 -12.08
C ASP A 141 20.40 -0.06 -10.54
N LEU A 142 19.27 -0.46 -9.95
CA LEU A 142 19.14 -0.50 -8.50
C LEU A 142 20.05 -1.55 -7.86
N LEU A 143 20.18 -2.73 -8.48
CA LEU A 143 21.10 -3.78 -8.01
C LEU A 143 22.55 -3.30 -8.06
N GLU A 144 22.95 -2.61 -9.13
CA GLU A 144 24.29 -2.05 -9.25
C GLU A 144 24.56 -1.00 -8.16
N LYS A 145 23.64 -0.06 -7.94
CA LYS A 145 23.76 0.94 -6.85
C LYS A 145 23.87 0.28 -5.49
N PHE A 146 23.10 -0.74 -5.23
CA PHE A 146 23.14 -1.49 -3.98
C PHE A 146 24.49 -2.22 -3.79
N ALA A 147 24.98 -2.88 -4.84
CA ALA A 147 26.28 -3.58 -4.82
C ALA A 147 27.45 -2.62 -4.57
N GLN A 148 27.44 -1.44 -5.21
CA GLN A 148 28.45 -0.40 -5.00
C GLN A 148 28.48 0.09 -3.55
N ALA A 149 27.30 0.31 -2.94
CA ALA A 149 27.20 0.82 -1.58
C ALA A 149 27.50 -0.25 -0.51
N SER A 150 27.23 -1.52 -0.78
CA SER A 150 27.44 -2.65 0.14
C SER A 150 28.82 -3.30 0.05
N GLY A 151 29.78 -2.71 -0.69
CA GLY A 151 31.14 -3.23 -0.82
C GLY A 151 31.21 -4.58 -1.57
N GLY A 152 30.24 -4.89 -2.40
CA GLY A 152 30.23 -6.10 -3.25
C GLY A 152 29.85 -7.41 -2.52
N ALA A 153 29.69 -7.40 -1.21
CA ALA A 153 29.48 -8.64 -0.42
C ALA A 153 28.07 -9.27 -0.58
N PHE A 154 27.07 -8.50 -0.99
CA PHE A 154 25.66 -8.94 -1.04
C PHE A 154 25.08 -9.22 -2.42
N ALA A 155 25.85 -9.04 -3.49
CA ALA A 155 25.36 -9.24 -4.86
C ALA A 155 24.96 -10.70 -5.17
N ASN A 156 25.57 -11.68 -4.48
CA ASN A 156 25.36 -13.10 -4.80
C ASN A 156 24.16 -13.76 -4.12
N ASP A 157 23.77 -13.37 -2.91
CA ASP A 157 22.76 -14.11 -2.15
C ASP A 157 21.32 -13.69 -2.46
N ARG A 158 21.07 -12.44 -2.86
CA ARG A 158 19.72 -11.96 -3.20
C ARG A 158 19.35 -12.06 -4.68
N MET A 159 20.32 -12.22 -5.59
CA MET A 159 20.05 -12.56 -7.01
C MET A 159 19.32 -13.92 -7.15
N LEU A 160 19.48 -14.82 -6.18
CA LEU A 160 18.85 -16.15 -6.19
C LEU A 160 17.39 -16.14 -5.70
N LEU A 161 16.92 -15.07 -5.07
CA LEU A 161 15.58 -14.97 -4.48
C LEU A 161 14.58 -14.18 -5.33
N SER A 162 14.97 -13.68 -6.51
CA SER A 162 14.11 -12.89 -7.41
C SER A 162 13.61 -13.67 -8.63
N LYS A 163 13.44 -14.99 -8.48
CA LYS A 163 12.73 -15.80 -9.50
C LYS A 163 11.27 -15.96 -9.16
#